data_40e82ca91f26eb66db4d23b8d66e3310
#
_entry.id   40e82ca91f26eb66db4d23b8d66e3310
#
_cell.length_a   1.000
_cell.length_b   1.000
_cell.length_c   1.000
_cell.angle_alpha   90.00
_cell.angle_beta   90.00
_cell.angle_gamma   90.00
#
_symmetry.space_group_name_H-M   'P 1'
#
loop_
_entity.id
_entity.type
_entity.pdbx_description
1 polymer ?
#
loop_
_entity_poly.entity_id
_entity_poly.type
_entity_poly.pdbx_seq_one_letter_code
_entity_poly.pdbx_strand_id
1 'polypeptide(L)'
;MKALVKARPGKGLWMEDKPVPEPGLNDVIVKVKKSAICGTDLHIYEWDQWSQKTIKTPMIIGHEYMGHIQSMGAGVKNLKVGERVTGEGHLACGHCRNCRRGKEHVCENTVGIGVNIDGSFAEYVKVPASNIVPLDHRIPDEWAAIMDPFGNATHTALSFPLLGEDVLVTGSGLIGSMAVAIAKYAGARFIVASDLSDYRLDIARKMGATLTVNPAKGERIADAVKKLGMRGFDVGLEMSGSPKAFIEMIANMYNGSNIALLGILPSNFEVPWSDIIFRAITLKGIYGREMWETWYKMEMMIIGGIDLNPVITHRFHIDDFQKGFDAMESGNCGKVILNWD
;
A
#
# COMPACT_ATOMS: atom_id res chain seq x y z
N MET A 1 -3.96 13.40 24.78
CA MET A 1 -3.80 12.10 24.11
C MET A 1 -2.35 11.84 23.79
N LYS A 2 -1.88 10.60 23.92
CA LYS A 2 -0.57 10.20 23.40
C LYS A 2 -0.55 10.30 21.85
N ALA A 3 0.55 10.79 21.32
CA ALA A 3 0.77 10.87 19.86
C ALA A 3 2.25 10.73 19.52
N LEU A 4 2.55 10.04 18.42
CA LEU A 4 3.90 9.93 17.88
C LEU A 4 4.11 11.03 16.84
N VAL A 5 4.99 11.95 17.18
CA VAL A 5 5.13 13.24 16.49
C VAL A 5 6.48 13.35 15.81
N LYS A 6 6.48 13.84 14.59
CA LYS A 6 7.67 14.45 13.96
C LYS A 6 7.82 15.87 14.50
N ALA A 7 8.42 16.00 15.69
CA ALA A 7 8.45 17.25 16.44
C ALA A 7 9.40 18.32 15.81
N ARG A 8 10.46 17.86 15.14
CA ARG A 8 11.51 18.73 14.58
C ARG A 8 12.23 18.05 13.41
N PRO A 9 12.94 18.81 12.57
CA PRO A 9 13.85 18.27 11.54
C PRO A 9 14.90 17.31 12.14
N GLY A 10 15.31 16.31 11.33
CA GLY A 10 16.31 15.30 11.72
C GLY A 10 15.69 13.91 11.94
N LYS A 11 16.53 12.87 12.02
CA LYS A 11 16.11 11.48 12.24
C LYS A 11 15.38 11.32 13.57
N GLY A 12 14.31 10.53 13.57
CA GLY A 12 13.55 10.13 14.77
C GLY A 12 12.13 10.68 14.83
N LEU A 13 11.39 10.15 15.79
CA LEU A 13 10.03 10.53 16.18
C LEU A 13 9.96 10.61 17.70
N TRP A 14 9.00 11.37 18.22
CA TRP A 14 8.87 11.62 19.67
C TRP A 14 7.46 11.34 20.13
N MET A 15 7.32 10.59 21.21
CA MET A 15 6.05 10.44 21.90
C MET A 15 5.76 11.71 22.68
N GLU A 16 4.63 12.37 22.40
CA GLU A 16 4.21 13.62 23.03
C GLU A 16 2.73 13.54 23.45
N ASP A 17 2.38 14.35 24.47
CA ASP A 17 0.98 14.59 24.80
C ASP A 17 0.43 15.74 23.93
N LYS A 18 -0.66 15.46 23.22
CA LYS A 18 -1.37 16.41 22.38
C LYS A 18 -2.82 16.59 22.83
N PRO A 19 -3.47 17.71 22.57
CA PRO A 19 -4.90 17.82 22.79
C PRO A 19 -5.67 16.80 21.94
N VAL A 20 -6.77 16.28 22.49
CA VAL A 20 -7.70 15.45 21.68
C VAL A 20 -8.36 16.36 20.65
N PRO A 21 -8.39 15.99 19.36
CA PRO A 21 -9.01 16.83 18.34
C PRO A 21 -10.54 16.90 18.51
N GLU A 22 -11.13 18.04 18.20
CA GLU A 22 -12.58 18.20 18.13
C GLU A 22 -13.09 18.04 16.69
N PRO A 23 -14.26 17.40 16.49
CA PRO A 23 -14.83 17.23 15.16
C PRO A 23 -15.40 18.56 14.65
N GLY A 24 -15.04 18.94 13.43
CA GLY A 24 -15.78 19.94 12.66
C GLY A 24 -17.14 19.42 12.22
N LEU A 25 -17.92 20.23 11.50
CA LEU A 25 -19.31 19.91 11.10
C LEU A 25 -19.44 18.51 10.44
N ASN A 26 -18.51 18.17 9.56
CA ASN A 26 -18.53 16.94 8.76
C ASN A 26 -17.36 15.98 9.09
N ASP A 27 -16.72 16.15 10.25
CA ASP A 27 -15.60 15.33 10.66
C ASP A 27 -16.03 14.22 11.63
N VAL A 28 -15.20 13.20 11.69
CA VAL A 28 -15.28 12.08 12.62
C VAL A 28 -14.00 12.03 13.42
N ILE A 29 -14.10 11.80 14.72
CA ILE A 29 -12.96 11.45 15.58
C ILE A 29 -12.97 9.94 15.76
N VAL A 30 -11.90 9.29 15.32
CA VAL A 30 -11.72 7.86 15.48
C VAL A 30 -10.76 7.61 16.63
N LYS A 31 -11.18 6.80 17.62
CA LYS A 31 -10.30 6.24 18.63
C LYS A 31 -9.52 5.10 17.98
N VAL A 32 -8.24 5.31 17.75
CA VAL A 32 -7.36 4.35 17.07
C VAL A 32 -7.11 3.14 17.98
N LYS A 33 -7.22 1.95 17.42
CA LYS A 33 -6.91 0.67 18.08
C LYS A 33 -5.64 0.06 17.54
N LYS A 34 -5.49 0.10 16.23
CA LYS A 34 -4.30 -0.39 15.53
C LYS A 34 -3.91 0.60 14.45
N SER A 35 -2.61 0.77 14.31
CA SER A 35 -2.02 1.45 13.17
C SER A 35 -0.90 0.60 12.57
N ALA A 36 -0.43 0.96 11.39
CA ALA A 36 0.65 0.21 10.76
C ALA A 36 1.69 1.14 10.16
N ILE A 37 2.96 0.73 10.21
CA ILE A 37 4.07 1.54 9.68
C ILE A 37 4.17 1.34 8.17
N CYS A 38 4.15 2.46 7.43
CA CYS A 38 4.37 2.54 6.00
C CYS A 38 5.81 2.90 5.66
N GLY A 39 6.25 2.63 4.43
CA GLY A 39 7.51 3.15 3.90
C GLY A 39 7.59 4.68 3.94
N THR A 40 6.47 5.37 3.74
CA THR A 40 6.37 6.83 3.88
C THR A 40 6.73 7.30 5.30
N ASP A 41 6.28 6.57 6.32
CA ASP A 41 6.61 6.90 7.71
C ASP A 41 8.10 6.71 8.00
N LEU A 42 8.74 5.71 7.36
CA LEU A 42 10.18 5.50 7.45
C LEU A 42 10.95 6.66 6.78
N HIS A 43 10.52 7.14 5.62
CA HIS A 43 11.09 8.34 4.99
C HIS A 43 11.01 9.56 5.92
N ILE A 44 9.87 9.75 6.59
CA ILE A 44 9.68 10.84 7.56
C ILE A 44 10.58 10.64 8.79
N TYR A 45 10.68 9.41 9.28
CA TYR A 45 11.57 9.05 10.39
C TYR A 45 13.03 9.37 10.06
N GLU A 46 13.52 8.93 8.89
CA GLU A 46 14.88 9.17 8.40
C GLU A 46 15.16 10.63 8.04
N TRP A 47 14.13 11.43 7.81
CA TRP A 47 14.24 12.82 7.39
C TRP A 47 14.99 13.02 6.09
N ASP A 48 14.67 12.22 5.09
CA ASP A 48 15.27 12.26 3.76
C ASP A 48 14.91 13.53 2.95
N GLN A 49 15.41 13.67 1.74
CA GLN A 49 15.19 14.85 0.90
C GLN A 49 13.72 15.11 0.58
N TRP A 50 12.91 14.04 0.43
CA TRP A 50 11.48 14.18 0.19
C TRP A 50 10.77 14.71 1.45
N SER A 51 11.07 14.14 2.60
CA SER A 51 10.51 14.56 3.88
C SER A 51 10.84 16.02 4.21
N GLN A 52 12.08 16.44 3.97
CA GLN A 52 12.54 17.82 4.17
C GLN A 52 11.74 18.84 3.34
N LYS A 53 11.30 18.45 2.14
CA LYS A 53 10.54 19.32 1.24
C LYS A 53 9.03 19.29 1.52
N THR A 54 8.52 18.21 2.07
CA THR A 54 7.09 17.91 2.14
C THR A 54 6.51 18.11 3.55
N ILE A 55 7.26 17.68 4.58
CA ILE A 55 6.75 17.61 5.95
C ILE A 55 6.97 18.92 6.69
N LYS A 56 5.89 19.45 7.27
CA LYS A 56 5.93 20.62 8.16
C LYS A 56 5.92 20.14 9.61
N THR A 57 7.00 20.39 10.32
CA THR A 57 7.09 20.06 11.75
C THR A 57 6.58 21.22 12.63
N PRO A 58 5.95 20.94 13.82
CA PRO A 58 5.62 19.62 14.34
C PRO A 58 4.36 19.03 13.69
N MET A 59 4.30 17.68 13.52
CA MET A 59 3.15 16.99 12.95
C MET A 59 3.04 15.57 13.49
N ILE A 60 1.82 15.09 13.79
CA ILE A 60 1.53 13.68 14.04
C ILE A 60 1.58 12.96 12.70
N ILE A 61 2.34 11.87 12.59
CA ILE A 61 2.44 11.09 11.35
C ILE A 61 1.51 9.86 11.35
N GLY A 62 1.61 9.01 10.33
CA GLY A 62 0.81 7.79 10.18
C GLY A 62 -0.50 8.01 9.40
N HIS A 63 -0.85 7.04 8.55
CA HIS A 63 -2.03 7.10 7.69
C HIS A 63 -2.70 5.73 7.50
N GLU A 64 -2.13 4.69 8.08
CA GLU A 64 -2.67 3.33 8.09
C GLU A 64 -3.22 3.05 9.48
N TYR A 65 -4.54 2.86 9.63
CA TYR A 65 -5.17 2.69 10.93
C TYR A 65 -6.51 1.96 10.85
N MET A 66 -6.95 1.45 11.98
CA MET A 66 -8.33 1.09 12.26
C MET A 66 -8.70 1.49 13.69
N GLY A 67 -9.98 1.68 13.94
CA GLY A 67 -10.46 2.05 15.26
C GLY A 67 -11.98 2.11 15.34
N HIS A 68 -12.47 2.86 16.32
CA HIS A 68 -13.91 3.05 16.54
C HIS A 68 -14.24 4.54 16.55
N ILE A 69 -15.38 4.89 16.00
CA ILE A 69 -15.89 6.27 16.04
C ILE A 69 -16.11 6.68 17.49
N GLN A 70 -15.39 7.69 17.95
CA GLN A 70 -15.52 8.26 19.30
C GLN A 70 -16.57 9.37 19.35
N SER A 71 -16.53 10.28 18.37
CA SER A 71 -17.46 11.39 18.22
C SER A 71 -17.52 11.86 16.76
N MET A 72 -18.54 12.63 16.41
CA MET A 72 -18.72 13.17 15.04
C MET A 72 -19.43 14.52 15.07
N GLY A 73 -19.17 15.28 14.02
CA GLY A 73 -19.82 16.57 13.80
C GLY A 73 -21.33 16.43 13.48
N ALA A 74 -22.06 17.50 13.72
CA ALA A 74 -23.53 17.53 13.58
C ALA A 74 -24.02 17.29 12.13
N GLY A 75 -23.14 17.46 11.12
CA GLY A 75 -23.43 17.20 9.70
C GLY A 75 -23.37 15.72 9.31
N VAL A 76 -22.73 14.88 10.11
CA VAL A 76 -22.57 13.45 9.82
C VAL A 76 -23.85 12.69 10.16
N LYS A 77 -24.45 11.97 9.18
CA LYS A 77 -25.74 11.30 9.34
C LYS A 77 -25.73 9.80 9.09
N ASN A 78 -24.71 9.30 8.39
CA ASN A 78 -24.65 7.93 7.90
C ASN A 78 -23.69 7.02 8.70
N LEU A 79 -23.15 7.51 9.81
CA LEU A 79 -22.21 6.80 10.68
C LEU A 79 -22.71 6.81 12.12
N LYS A 80 -22.17 5.95 12.99
CA LYS A 80 -22.58 5.81 14.40
C LYS A 80 -21.36 5.81 15.32
N VAL A 81 -21.50 6.42 16.50
CA VAL A 81 -20.52 6.30 17.59
C VAL A 81 -20.37 4.83 17.99
N GLY A 82 -19.13 4.39 18.16
CA GLY A 82 -18.78 2.99 18.45
C GLY A 82 -18.62 2.11 17.21
N GLU A 83 -18.95 2.59 16.01
CA GLU A 83 -18.78 1.84 14.76
C GLU A 83 -17.30 1.57 14.46
N ARG A 84 -16.99 0.32 14.04
CA ARG A 84 -15.63 -0.06 13.61
C ARG A 84 -15.34 0.51 12.24
N VAL A 85 -14.23 1.20 12.11
CA VAL A 85 -13.87 1.91 10.88
C VAL A 85 -12.36 1.86 10.60
N THR A 86 -12.05 2.00 9.33
CA THR A 86 -10.78 2.49 8.80
C THR A 86 -11.04 3.71 7.93
N GLY A 87 -10.09 4.19 7.15
CA GLY A 87 -10.35 5.33 6.28
C GLY A 87 -9.32 5.53 5.19
N GLU A 88 -9.75 6.27 4.17
CA GLU A 88 -8.91 6.71 3.07
C GLU A 88 -8.01 7.88 3.51
N GLY A 89 -6.69 7.65 3.44
CA GLY A 89 -5.69 8.63 3.86
C GLY A 89 -5.51 9.83 2.93
N HIS A 90 -6.05 9.77 1.69
CA HIS A 90 -6.00 10.86 0.73
C HIS A 90 -7.32 11.64 0.73
N LEU A 91 -7.26 12.90 1.14
CA LEU A 91 -8.41 13.80 1.14
C LEU A 91 -8.49 14.49 -0.23
N ALA A 92 -9.47 14.09 -1.04
CA ALA A 92 -9.72 14.71 -2.33
C ALA A 92 -10.56 15.98 -2.18
N CYS A 93 -10.32 17.00 -3.03
CA CYS A 93 -11.01 18.27 -2.95
C CYS A 93 -12.49 18.24 -3.39
N GLY A 94 -12.93 17.18 -4.07
CA GLY A 94 -14.30 16.97 -4.54
C GLY A 94 -14.75 17.82 -5.73
N HIS A 95 -13.99 18.84 -6.14
CA HIS A 95 -14.45 19.83 -7.15
C HIS A 95 -13.54 20.00 -8.35
N CYS A 96 -12.30 19.53 -8.34
CA CYS A 96 -11.42 19.58 -9.52
C CYS A 96 -11.94 18.68 -10.65
N ARG A 97 -11.37 18.83 -11.84
CA ARG A 97 -11.76 18.03 -13.01
C ARG A 97 -11.72 16.53 -12.73
N ASN A 98 -10.66 16.06 -12.06
CA ASN A 98 -10.49 14.62 -11.80
C ASN A 98 -11.53 14.10 -10.81
N CYS A 99 -11.78 14.81 -9.69
CA CYS A 99 -12.82 14.44 -8.73
C CYS A 99 -14.21 14.37 -9.39
N ARG A 100 -14.58 15.38 -10.22
CA ARG A 100 -15.87 15.38 -10.91
C ARG A 100 -16.04 14.29 -11.96
N ARG A 101 -14.97 13.56 -12.29
CA ARG A 101 -14.97 12.40 -13.21
C ARG A 101 -14.84 11.06 -12.48
N GLY A 102 -14.96 11.04 -11.14
CA GLY A 102 -14.77 9.83 -10.33
C GLY A 102 -13.33 9.33 -10.30
N LYS A 103 -12.36 10.25 -10.40
CA LYS A 103 -10.93 9.95 -10.34
C LYS A 103 -10.27 10.71 -9.19
N GLU A 104 -10.86 10.59 -8.00
CA GLU A 104 -10.43 11.27 -6.79
C GLU A 104 -8.99 10.93 -6.40
N HIS A 105 -8.53 9.71 -6.67
CA HIS A 105 -7.16 9.25 -6.39
C HIS A 105 -6.07 10.07 -7.12
N VAL A 106 -6.42 10.75 -8.21
CA VAL A 106 -5.55 11.71 -8.94
C VAL A 106 -6.07 13.14 -8.82
N CYS A 107 -6.63 13.50 -7.66
CA CYS A 107 -7.04 14.85 -7.35
C CYS A 107 -5.87 15.82 -7.42
N GLU A 108 -6.07 16.98 -8.07
CA GLU A 108 -5.03 18.02 -8.21
C GLU A 108 -4.66 18.69 -6.87
N ASN A 109 -5.55 18.60 -5.87
CA ASN A 109 -5.41 19.23 -4.57
C ASN A 109 -5.49 18.20 -3.43
N THR A 110 -4.90 17.01 -3.62
CA THR A 110 -4.89 15.97 -2.59
C THR A 110 -4.14 16.44 -1.34
N VAL A 111 -4.74 16.19 -0.17
CA VAL A 111 -4.13 16.38 1.14
C VAL A 111 -3.98 15.02 1.79
N GLY A 112 -2.77 14.64 2.19
CA GLY A 112 -2.49 13.37 2.86
C GLY A 112 -2.55 13.46 4.38
N ILE A 113 -3.33 12.59 5.02
CA ILE A 113 -3.30 12.37 6.48
C ILE A 113 -1.92 11.84 6.84
N GLY A 114 -1.29 12.36 7.91
CA GLY A 114 0.05 11.97 8.34
C GLY A 114 1.20 12.47 7.44
N VAL A 115 0.89 13.28 6.40
CA VAL A 115 1.86 13.86 5.46
C VAL A 115 1.70 15.38 5.34
N ASN A 116 0.48 15.86 5.19
CA ASN A 116 0.17 17.30 5.06
C ASN A 116 -0.59 17.84 6.27
N ILE A 117 -1.30 16.98 6.97
CA ILE A 117 -2.05 17.25 8.20
C ILE A 117 -1.79 16.13 9.20
N ASP A 118 -2.14 16.36 10.48
CA ASP A 118 -1.97 15.37 11.53
C ASP A 118 -2.57 14.01 11.19
N GLY A 119 -1.81 12.97 11.50
CA GLY A 119 -2.07 11.59 11.14
C GLY A 119 -2.62 10.71 12.27
N SER A 120 -2.53 9.42 12.04
CA SER A 120 -3.16 8.37 12.84
C SER A 120 -2.24 7.70 13.88
N PHE A 121 -0.97 8.12 13.99
CA PHE A 121 -0.12 7.63 15.08
C PHE A 121 -0.42 8.42 16.36
N ALA A 122 -1.66 8.32 16.81
CA ALA A 122 -2.20 8.93 18.02
C ALA A 122 -3.37 8.11 18.55
N GLU A 123 -3.75 8.31 19.83
CA GLU A 123 -4.95 7.67 20.38
C GLU A 123 -6.23 8.07 19.64
N TYR A 124 -6.25 9.26 19.03
CA TYR A 124 -7.40 9.77 18.27
C TYR A 124 -6.92 10.46 16.99
N VAL A 125 -7.63 10.21 15.90
CA VAL A 125 -7.42 10.88 14.61
C VAL A 125 -8.71 11.55 14.14
N LYS A 126 -8.59 12.76 13.57
CA LYS A 126 -9.70 13.47 12.94
C LYS A 126 -9.69 13.24 11.44
N VAL A 127 -10.82 12.77 10.92
CA VAL A 127 -10.97 12.44 9.49
C VAL A 127 -12.31 12.95 8.99
N PRO A 128 -12.39 13.53 7.76
CA PRO A 128 -13.68 13.83 7.14
C PRO A 128 -14.55 12.57 7.01
N ALA A 129 -15.84 12.69 7.31
CA ALA A 129 -16.77 11.57 7.24
C ALA A 129 -16.82 10.90 5.85
N SER A 130 -16.54 11.64 4.77
CA SER A 130 -16.44 11.13 3.41
C SER A 130 -15.29 10.14 3.21
N ASN A 131 -14.28 10.18 4.07
CA ASN A 131 -13.09 9.31 3.99
C ASN A 131 -13.16 8.11 4.95
N ILE A 132 -14.21 8.03 5.77
CA ILE A 132 -14.43 6.90 6.69
C ILE A 132 -15.00 5.71 5.94
N VAL A 133 -14.44 4.54 6.20
CA VAL A 133 -14.89 3.24 5.67
C VAL A 133 -15.35 2.38 6.84
N PRO A 134 -16.67 2.18 7.01
CA PRO A 134 -17.21 1.21 7.96
C PRO A 134 -16.73 -0.21 7.64
N LEU A 135 -16.42 -1.00 8.65
CA LEU A 135 -15.83 -2.33 8.50
C LEU A 135 -16.87 -3.43 8.77
N ASP A 136 -16.99 -4.38 7.86
CA ASP A 136 -17.69 -5.63 8.12
C ASP A 136 -17.03 -6.37 9.30
N HIS A 137 -17.84 -7.02 10.14
CA HIS A 137 -17.37 -7.75 11.33
C HIS A 137 -16.43 -8.93 11.01
N ARG A 138 -16.45 -9.44 9.78
CA ARG A 138 -15.57 -10.52 9.28
C ARG A 138 -14.14 -10.06 9.00
N ILE A 139 -13.91 -8.75 8.90
CA ILE A 139 -12.58 -8.20 8.62
C ILE A 139 -11.78 -8.14 9.93
N PRO A 140 -10.63 -8.86 10.05
CA PRO A 140 -9.76 -8.75 11.22
C PRO A 140 -9.20 -7.34 11.39
N ASP A 141 -9.05 -6.89 12.64
CA ASP A 141 -8.57 -5.53 12.95
C ASP A 141 -7.19 -5.23 12.33
N GLU A 142 -6.28 -6.20 12.35
CA GLU A 142 -4.94 -6.04 11.76
C GLU A 142 -4.99 -5.88 10.24
N TRP A 143 -5.92 -6.59 9.57
CA TRP A 143 -6.11 -6.46 8.13
C TRP A 143 -6.77 -5.13 7.79
N ALA A 144 -7.71 -4.67 8.62
CA ALA A 144 -8.34 -3.36 8.48
C ALA A 144 -7.30 -2.22 8.56
N ALA A 145 -6.33 -2.33 9.48
CA ALA A 145 -5.27 -1.35 9.63
C ALA A 145 -4.32 -1.27 8.41
N ILE A 146 -4.25 -2.31 7.58
CA ILE A 146 -3.36 -2.38 6.39
C ILE A 146 -4.12 -2.30 5.07
N MET A 147 -5.39 -1.89 5.08
CA MET A 147 -6.16 -1.73 3.84
C MET A 147 -5.58 -0.65 2.91
N ASP A 148 -4.88 0.34 3.44
CA ASP A 148 -4.19 1.35 2.62
C ASP A 148 -3.20 0.71 1.62
N PRO A 149 -2.12 0.00 2.04
CA PRO A 149 -1.21 -0.65 1.10
C PRO A 149 -1.86 -1.82 0.34
N PHE A 150 -2.84 -2.51 0.94
CA PHE A 150 -3.61 -3.53 0.24
C PHE A 150 -4.39 -2.93 -0.94
N GLY A 151 -4.88 -1.70 -0.79
CA GLY A 151 -5.52 -0.95 -1.87
C GLY A 151 -4.57 -0.63 -3.03
N ASN A 152 -3.33 -0.25 -2.74
CA ASN A 152 -2.34 -0.02 -3.78
C ASN A 152 -2.02 -1.32 -4.55
N ALA A 153 -1.91 -2.44 -3.85
CA ALA A 153 -1.76 -3.76 -4.46
C ALA A 153 -2.98 -4.15 -5.30
N THR A 154 -4.20 -3.86 -4.80
CA THR A 154 -5.46 -4.16 -5.48
C THR A 154 -5.61 -3.35 -6.77
N HIS A 155 -5.38 -2.04 -6.72
CA HIS A 155 -5.41 -1.19 -7.91
C HIS A 155 -4.42 -1.66 -8.96
N THR A 156 -3.21 -2.01 -8.54
CA THR A 156 -2.17 -2.48 -9.46
C THR A 156 -2.51 -3.82 -10.07
N ALA A 157 -2.80 -4.83 -9.24
CA ALA A 157 -3.05 -6.19 -9.69
C ALA A 157 -4.29 -6.31 -10.58
N LEU A 158 -5.38 -5.59 -10.22
CA LEU A 158 -6.64 -5.64 -10.95
C LEU A 158 -6.75 -4.59 -12.08
N SER A 159 -5.64 -3.94 -12.44
CA SER A 159 -5.61 -3.01 -13.58
C SER A 159 -5.81 -3.69 -14.93
N PHE A 160 -5.56 -5.00 -14.99
CA PHE A 160 -5.77 -5.85 -16.15
C PHE A 160 -6.42 -7.17 -15.71
N PRO A 161 -7.15 -7.87 -16.61
CA PRO A 161 -7.68 -9.21 -16.32
C PRO A 161 -6.55 -10.19 -15.92
N LEU A 162 -6.80 -11.03 -14.92
CA LEU A 162 -5.81 -11.98 -14.40
C LEU A 162 -6.27 -13.45 -14.54
N LEU A 163 -7.56 -13.68 -14.77
CA LEU A 163 -8.10 -15.05 -14.84
C LEU A 163 -7.48 -15.82 -16.00
N GLY A 164 -6.75 -16.88 -15.66
CA GLY A 164 -6.07 -17.74 -16.63
C GLY A 164 -4.73 -17.21 -17.14
N GLU A 165 -4.33 -15.99 -16.78
CA GLU A 165 -3.12 -15.32 -17.26
C GLU A 165 -1.87 -15.74 -16.49
N ASP A 166 -0.72 -15.64 -17.14
CA ASP A 166 0.60 -15.80 -16.54
C ASP A 166 1.09 -14.43 -16.03
N VAL A 167 1.36 -14.36 -14.74
CA VAL A 167 1.66 -13.09 -14.05
C VAL A 167 3.10 -13.04 -13.56
N LEU A 168 3.80 -11.95 -13.86
CA LEU A 168 5.11 -11.63 -13.29
C LEU A 168 5.01 -10.46 -12.32
N VAL A 169 5.46 -10.66 -11.08
CA VAL A 169 5.58 -9.60 -10.08
C VAL A 169 7.06 -9.33 -9.83
N THR A 170 7.55 -8.14 -10.14
CA THR A 170 8.91 -7.69 -9.81
C THR A 170 8.87 -6.77 -8.60
N GLY A 171 9.70 -7.09 -7.58
CA GLY A 171 9.64 -6.46 -6.27
C GLY A 171 8.59 -7.11 -5.36
N SER A 172 9.02 -8.09 -4.58
CA SER A 172 8.18 -8.84 -3.62
C SER A 172 8.21 -8.22 -2.21
N GLY A 173 8.32 -6.89 -2.12
CA GLY A 173 8.06 -6.17 -0.87
C GLY A 173 6.62 -6.38 -0.41
N LEU A 174 6.18 -5.61 0.59
CA LEU A 174 4.83 -5.72 1.15
C LEU A 174 3.74 -5.71 0.07
N ILE A 175 3.75 -4.65 -0.77
CA ILE A 175 2.70 -4.44 -1.78
C ILE A 175 2.78 -5.51 -2.87
N GLY A 176 3.99 -5.87 -3.32
CA GLY A 176 4.18 -6.95 -4.31
C GLY A 176 3.72 -8.31 -3.79
N SER A 177 4.00 -8.64 -2.54
CA SER A 177 3.50 -9.87 -1.91
C SER A 177 1.98 -9.91 -1.80
N MET A 178 1.34 -8.78 -1.47
CA MET A 178 -0.12 -8.65 -1.51
C MET A 178 -0.66 -8.81 -2.93
N ALA A 179 0.01 -8.24 -3.96
CA ALA A 179 -0.38 -8.40 -5.35
C ALA A 179 -0.29 -9.87 -5.82
N VAL A 180 0.66 -10.65 -5.32
CA VAL A 180 0.73 -12.11 -5.54
C VAL A 180 -0.54 -12.80 -5.01
N ALA A 181 -0.98 -12.48 -3.79
CA ALA A 181 -2.21 -13.06 -3.23
C ALA A 181 -3.44 -12.66 -4.04
N ILE A 182 -3.52 -11.41 -4.48
CA ILE A 182 -4.63 -10.93 -5.31
C ILE A 182 -4.64 -11.66 -6.66
N ALA A 183 -3.48 -11.80 -7.31
CA ALA A 183 -3.37 -12.52 -8.57
C ALA A 183 -3.81 -13.99 -8.44
N LYS A 184 -3.42 -14.65 -7.35
CA LYS A 184 -3.89 -16.01 -7.03
C LYS A 184 -5.39 -16.05 -6.81
N TYR A 185 -5.93 -15.13 -6.02
CA TYR A 185 -7.38 -15.03 -5.73
C TYR A 185 -8.19 -14.77 -7.01
N ALA A 186 -7.66 -13.93 -7.90
CA ALA A 186 -8.29 -13.60 -9.18
C ALA A 186 -8.16 -14.72 -10.25
N GLY A 187 -7.49 -15.83 -9.94
CA GLY A 187 -7.43 -17.00 -10.82
C GLY A 187 -6.31 -16.95 -11.87
N ALA A 188 -5.21 -16.26 -11.62
CA ALA A 188 -4.02 -16.32 -12.46
C ALA A 188 -3.51 -17.77 -12.56
N ARG A 189 -3.04 -18.17 -13.77
CA ARG A 189 -2.57 -19.55 -14.04
C ARG A 189 -1.23 -19.82 -13.35
N PHE A 190 -0.23 -19.00 -13.63
CA PHE A 190 1.06 -19.02 -12.97
C PHE A 190 1.42 -17.63 -12.46
N ILE A 191 2.05 -17.58 -11.30
CA ILE A 191 2.51 -16.34 -10.69
C ILE A 191 3.99 -16.51 -10.34
N VAL A 192 4.84 -15.74 -11.02
CA VAL A 192 6.28 -15.69 -10.73
C VAL A 192 6.58 -14.40 -10.01
N ALA A 193 7.21 -14.51 -8.81
CA ALA A 193 7.62 -13.36 -8.03
C ALA A 193 9.15 -13.22 -8.02
N SER A 194 9.67 -12.02 -8.27
CA SER A 194 11.12 -11.73 -8.28
C SER A 194 11.49 -10.67 -7.25
N ASP A 195 12.52 -10.93 -6.45
CA ASP A 195 13.12 -9.98 -5.50
C ASP A 195 14.57 -10.37 -5.21
N LEU A 196 15.37 -9.43 -4.71
CA LEU A 196 16.74 -9.67 -4.29
C LEU A 196 16.85 -10.30 -2.89
N SER A 197 15.78 -10.24 -2.09
CA SER A 197 15.69 -10.74 -0.72
C SER A 197 14.96 -12.07 -0.64
N ASP A 198 15.64 -13.12 -0.18
CA ASP A 198 15.01 -14.42 0.08
C ASP A 198 13.88 -14.32 1.11
N TYR A 199 14.03 -13.44 2.12
CA TYR A 199 13.02 -13.20 3.13
C TYR A 199 11.69 -12.74 2.48
N ARG A 200 11.76 -11.79 1.54
CA ARG A 200 10.59 -11.29 0.81
C ARG A 200 10.02 -12.36 -0.13
N LEU A 201 10.89 -13.12 -0.78
CA LEU A 201 10.46 -14.25 -1.63
C LEU A 201 9.77 -15.34 -0.84
N ASP A 202 10.16 -15.60 0.41
CA ASP A 202 9.46 -16.55 1.29
C ASP A 202 8.04 -16.06 1.64
N ILE A 203 7.87 -14.78 1.86
CA ILE A 203 6.53 -14.18 2.03
C ILE A 203 5.73 -14.35 0.73
N ALA A 204 6.29 -14.04 -0.43
CA ALA A 204 5.62 -14.18 -1.72
C ALA A 204 5.17 -15.65 -1.99
N ARG A 205 5.99 -16.65 -1.60
CA ARG A 205 5.58 -18.08 -1.68
C ARG A 205 4.39 -18.36 -0.79
N LYS A 206 4.38 -17.88 0.45
CA LYS A 206 3.25 -18.02 1.38
C LYS A 206 2.00 -17.34 0.86
N MET A 207 2.15 -16.22 0.15
CA MET A 207 1.06 -15.49 -0.50
C MET A 207 0.56 -16.18 -1.78
N GLY A 208 1.27 -17.18 -2.30
CA GLY A 208 0.80 -18.03 -3.38
C GLY A 208 1.55 -17.91 -4.71
N ALA A 209 2.77 -17.36 -4.72
CA ALA A 209 3.62 -17.42 -5.89
C ALA A 209 3.89 -18.88 -6.32
N THR A 210 3.72 -19.17 -7.59
CA THR A 210 4.00 -20.50 -8.18
C THR A 210 5.51 -20.78 -8.18
N LEU A 211 6.31 -19.78 -8.53
CA LEU A 211 7.77 -19.80 -8.46
C LEU A 211 8.28 -18.43 -7.96
N THR A 212 9.45 -18.48 -7.36
CA THR A 212 10.20 -17.26 -7.00
C THR A 212 11.55 -17.27 -7.70
N VAL A 213 12.05 -16.07 -8.02
CA VAL A 213 13.33 -15.85 -8.70
C VAL A 213 14.12 -14.83 -7.89
N ASN A 214 15.36 -15.19 -7.51
CA ASN A 214 16.28 -14.29 -6.83
C ASN A 214 17.45 -13.91 -7.77
N PRO A 215 17.39 -12.78 -8.48
CA PRO A 215 18.47 -12.35 -9.37
C PRO A 215 19.82 -12.11 -8.67
N ALA A 216 19.82 -11.83 -7.36
CA ALA A 216 21.07 -11.69 -6.59
C ALA A 216 21.83 -13.01 -6.48
N LYS A 217 21.17 -14.14 -6.67
CA LYS A 217 21.75 -15.49 -6.71
C LYS A 217 22.03 -15.99 -8.12
N GLY A 218 21.87 -15.15 -9.14
CA GLY A 218 22.07 -15.52 -10.54
C GLY A 218 20.85 -16.23 -11.16
N GLU A 219 19.73 -16.34 -10.47
CA GLU A 219 18.49 -16.88 -11.04
C GLU A 219 17.88 -15.89 -12.03
N ARG A 220 17.26 -16.41 -13.11
CA ARG A 220 16.70 -15.57 -14.19
C ARG A 220 15.22 -15.85 -14.39
N ILE A 221 14.45 -14.82 -14.67
CA ILE A 221 13.02 -14.93 -15.00
C ILE A 221 12.80 -15.83 -16.22
N ALA A 222 13.68 -15.75 -17.21
CA ALA A 222 13.63 -16.61 -18.40
C ALA A 222 13.70 -18.13 -18.10
N ASP A 223 14.40 -18.52 -17.03
CA ASP A 223 14.46 -19.92 -16.62
C ASP A 223 13.15 -20.39 -15.96
N ALA A 224 12.44 -19.49 -15.24
CA ALA A 224 11.10 -19.75 -14.74
C ALA A 224 10.09 -19.92 -15.90
N VAL A 225 10.18 -19.07 -16.93
CA VAL A 225 9.35 -19.20 -18.16
C VAL A 225 9.52 -20.59 -18.78
N LYS A 226 10.77 -21.05 -18.97
CA LYS A 226 11.06 -22.37 -19.51
C LYS A 226 10.54 -23.50 -18.63
N LYS A 227 10.77 -23.40 -17.30
CA LYS A 227 10.38 -24.42 -16.32
C LYS A 227 8.87 -24.61 -16.27
N LEU A 228 8.10 -23.53 -16.45
CA LEU A 228 6.63 -23.56 -16.45
C LEU A 228 6.03 -23.85 -17.83
N GLY A 229 6.85 -23.99 -18.88
CA GLY A 229 6.40 -24.24 -20.25
C GLY A 229 5.62 -23.06 -20.88
N MET A 230 5.90 -21.83 -20.39
CA MET A 230 5.28 -20.61 -20.89
C MET A 230 6.01 -20.07 -22.12
N ARG A 231 5.36 -19.13 -22.83
CA ARG A 231 5.97 -18.36 -23.94
C ARG A 231 6.43 -16.96 -23.50
N GLY A 232 6.01 -16.52 -22.32
CA GLY A 232 6.21 -15.21 -21.72
C GLY A 232 5.06 -14.95 -20.74
N PHE A 233 5.05 -13.77 -20.13
CA PHE A 233 4.00 -13.36 -19.21
C PHE A 233 2.97 -12.48 -19.91
N ASP A 234 1.70 -12.65 -19.55
CA ASP A 234 0.58 -11.88 -20.08
C ASP A 234 0.40 -10.57 -19.30
N VAL A 235 0.66 -10.61 -17.97
CA VAL A 235 0.55 -9.45 -17.09
C VAL A 235 1.82 -9.29 -16.26
N GLY A 236 2.43 -8.10 -16.32
CA GLY A 236 3.53 -7.66 -15.48
C GLY A 236 3.04 -6.69 -14.40
N LEU A 237 3.44 -6.91 -13.15
CA LEU A 237 3.19 -6.01 -12.03
C LEU A 237 4.55 -5.50 -11.52
N GLU A 238 4.94 -4.30 -11.96
CA GLU A 238 6.22 -3.69 -11.59
C GLU A 238 6.05 -2.94 -10.26
N MET A 239 6.63 -3.52 -9.20
CA MET A 239 6.53 -3.05 -7.82
C MET A 239 7.89 -2.70 -7.20
N SER A 240 8.98 -2.86 -7.96
CA SER A 240 10.34 -2.73 -7.46
C SER A 240 10.89 -1.31 -7.57
N GLY A 241 10.46 -0.54 -8.58
CA GLY A 241 11.07 0.72 -8.97
C GLY A 241 12.52 0.56 -9.50
N SER A 242 12.95 -0.66 -9.85
CA SER A 242 14.28 -0.95 -10.35
C SER A 242 14.31 -0.97 -11.89
N PRO A 243 15.11 -0.12 -12.56
CA PRO A 243 15.26 -0.15 -14.02
C PRO A 243 15.66 -1.53 -14.53
N LYS A 244 16.57 -2.22 -13.82
CA LYS A 244 17.02 -3.56 -14.20
C LYS A 244 15.88 -4.58 -14.18
N ALA A 245 15.05 -4.55 -13.11
CA ALA A 245 13.90 -5.44 -12.98
C ALA A 245 12.83 -5.14 -14.05
N PHE A 246 12.59 -3.85 -14.36
CA PHE A 246 11.64 -3.45 -15.39
C PHE A 246 12.09 -3.88 -16.79
N ILE A 247 13.38 -3.70 -17.14
CA ILE A 247 13.93 -4.15 -18.42
C ILE A 247 13.84 -5.67 -18.54
N GLU A 248 14.19 -6.41 -17.47
CA GLU A 248 14.07 -7.86 -17.45
C GLU A 248 12.60 -8.30 -17.56
N MET A 249 11.66 -7.58 -16.93
CA MET A 249 10.23 -7.81 -17.10
C MET A 249 9.85 -7.67 -18.58
N ILE A 250 10.15 -6.54 -19.24
CA ILE A 250 9.84 -6.33 -20.65
C ILE A 250 10.39 -7.48 -21.51
N ALA A 251 11.62 -7.92 -21.28
CA ALA A 251 12.25 -8.99 -22.04
C ALA A 251 11.50 -10.34 -21.96
N ASN A 252 10.77 -10.59 -20.86
CA ASN A 252 10.06 -11.83 -20.59
C ASN A 252 8.54 -11.76 -20.79
N MET A 253 7.98 -10.60 -21.18
CA MET A 253 6.56 -10.48 -21.50
C MET A 253 6.22 -11.19 -22.81
N TYR A 254 4.97 -11.62 -22.96
CA TYR A 254 4.45 -12.12 -24.23
C TYR A 254 3.98 -10.97 -25.13
N ASN A 255 3.76 -11.22 -26.42
CA ASN A 255 3.25 -10.21 -27.36
C ASN A 255 1.80 -9.85 -27.00
N GLY A 256 1.47 -8.55 -27.01
CA GLY A 256 0.15 -8.04 -26.63
C GLY A 256 -0.09 -7.97 -25.12
N SER A 257 0.94 -8.20 -24.31
CA SER A 257 0.87 -8.20 -22.84
C SER A 257 0.67 -6.82 -22.23
N ASN A 258 0.41 -6.80 -20.92
CA ASN A 258 0.12 -5.60 -20.18
C ASN A 258 1.05 -5.46 -18.96
N ILE A 259 1.53 -4.24 -18.67
CA ILE A 259 2.36 -3.97 -17.50
C ILE A 259 1.76 -2.83 -16.69
N ALA A 260 1.45 -3.08 -15.41
CA ALA A 260 1.09 -2.08 -14.42
C ALA A 260 2.33 -1.64 -13.64
N LEU A 261 2.59 -0.32 -13.60
CA LEU A 261 3.77 0.30 -13.01
C LEU A 261 3.38 1.02 -11.72
N LEU A 262 3.73 0.48 -10.56
CA LEU A 262 3.56 1.10 -9.25
C LEU A 262 4.91 1.51 -8.66
N GLY A 263 5.97 0.76 -8.89
CA GLY A 263 7.32 1.09 -8.45
C GLY A 263 7.77 2.42 -9.04
N ILE A 264 8.38 3.28 -8.20
CA ILE A 264 8.86 4.59 -8.64
C ILE A 264 10.23 4.40 -9.30
N LEU A 265 10.21 4.35 -10.62
CA LEU A 265 11.42 4.25 -11.43
C LEU A 265 12.16 5.61 -11.46
N PRO A 266 13.51 5.62 -11.47
CA PRO A 266 14.26 6.86 -11.64
C PRO A 266 14.00 7.46 -13.04
N SER A 267 14.09 8.80 -13.13
CA SER A 267 13.81 9.50 -14.39
C SER A 267 14.85 9.27 -15.49
N ASN A 268 16.05 8.81 -15.15
CA ASN A 268 17.19 8.71 -16.06
C ASN A 268 17.62 7.25 -16.23
N PHE A 269 16.96 6.49 -17.13
CA PHE A 269 17.42 5.19 -17.61
C PHE A 269 16.90 4.91 -19.02
N GLU A 270 17.60 4.05 -19.74
CA GLU A 270 17.22 3.65 -21.09
C GLU A 270 16.09 2.60 -21.04
N VAL A 271 15.04 2.84 -21.82
CA VAL A 271 13.90 1.93 -21.98
C VAL A 271 13.95 1.30 -23.37
N PRO A 272 13.79 -0.04 -23.51
CA PRO A 272 13.79 -0.72 -24.81
C PRO A 272 12.46 -0.48 -25.56
N TRP A 273 12.26 0.74 -26.06
CA TRP A 273 11.00 1.15 -26.72
C TRP A 273 10.62 0.31 -27.93
N SER A 274 11.61 -0.15 -28.70
CA SER A 274 11.36 -1.05 -29.83
C SER A 274 10.71 -2.36 -29.43
N ASP A 275 11.12 -2.93 -28.29
CA ASP A 275 10.51 -4.17 -27.76
C ASP A 275 9.05 -3.92 -27.33
N ILE A 276 8.78 -2.78 -26.72
CA ILE A 276 7.42 -2.40 -26.32
C ILE A 276 6.53 -2.22 -27.55
N ILE A 277 7.02 -1.50 -28.56
CA ILE A 277 6.25 -1.16 -29.77
C ILE A 277 6.00 -2.42 -30.61
N PHE A 278 7.06 -3.16 -30.98
CA PHE A 278 6.92 -4.33 -31.85
C PHE A 278 6.17 -5.50 -31.25
N ARG A 279 6.11 -5.58 -29.92
CA ARG A 279 5.33 -6.59 -29.20
C ARG A 279 3.99 -6.07 -28.69
N ALA A 280 3.63 -4.83 -29.02
CA ALA A 280 2.36 -4.20 -28.63
C ALA A 280 2.10 -4.27 -27.12
N ILE A 281 3.12 -4.03 -26.29
CA ILE A 281 3.00 -4.05 -24.82
C ILE A 281 2.31 -2.78 -24.35
N THR A 282 1.27 -2.93 -23.51
CA THR A 282 0.59 -1.81 -22.86
C THR A 282 1.27 -1.48 -21.55
N LEU A 283 1.61 -0.21 -21.30
CA LEU A 283 2.11 0.29 -20.02
C LEU A 283 1.04 1.16 -19.34
N LYS A 284 0.72 0.87 -18.07
CA LYS A 284 -0.22 1.66 -17.26
C LYS A 284 0.46 2.10 -15.96
N GLY A 285 0.61 3.42 -15.80
CA GLY A 285 1.05 4.00 -14.52
C GLY A 285 -0.07 3.89 -13.47
N ILE A 286 0.30 3.48 -12.26
CA ILE A 286 -0.60 3.33 -11.13
C ILE A 286 -0.25 4.35 -10.06
N TYR A 287 -1.26 5.06 -9.54
CA TYR A 287 -1.10 5.97 -8.43
C TYR A 287 -2.18 5.70 -7.37
N GLY A 288 -1.73 5.35 -6.17
CA GLY A 288 -2.62 5.09 -5.04
C GLY A 288 -3.65 3.98 -5.32
N ARG A 289 -4.87 4.20 -4.90
CA ARG A 289 -6.02 3.31 -5.05
C ARG A 289 -7.22 4.07 -5.60
N GLU A 290 -7.96 3.50 -6.49
CA GLU A 290 -9.18 4.12 -7.02
C GLU A 290 -10.24 4.21 -5.91
N MET A 291 -10.57 5.43 -5.49
CA MET A 291 -11.66 5.70 -4.56
C MET A 291 -12.99 5.64 -5.33
N TRP A 292 -13.94 4.85 -4.96
CA TRP A 292 -14.09 3.94 -3.81
C TRP A 292 -14.11 2.49 -4.27
N GLU A 293 -13.97 2.30 -5.56
CA GLU A 293 -14.01 1.00 -6.23
C GLU A 293 -12.99 0.02 -5.64
N THR A 294 -11.77 0.50 -5.37
CA THR A 294 -10.72 -0.34 -4.76
C THR A 294 -11.09 -0.76 -3.34
N TRP A 295 -11.71 0.14 -2.55
CA TRP A 295 -12.16 -0.16 -1.19
C TRP A 295 -13.18 -1.29 -1.17
N TYR A 296 -14.19 -1.21 -2.04
CA TYR A 296 -15.18 -2.28 -2.19
C TYR A 296 -14.54 -3.62 -2.57
N LYS A 297 -13.63 -3.62 -3.55
CA LYS A 297 -12.93 -4.85 -3.98
C LYS A 297 -12.09 -5.46 -2.87
N MET A 298 -11.37 -4.64 -2.10
CA MET A 298 -10.59 -5.11 -0.94
C MET A 298 -11.46 -5.82 0.08
N GLU A 299 -12.56 -5.20 0.47
CA GLU A 299 -13.50 -5.77 1.43
C GLU A 299 -14.06 -7.10 0.93
N MET A 300 -14.51 -7.16 -0.34
CA MET A 300 -15.04 -8.38 -0.93
C MET A 300 -13.99 -9.50 -1.03
N MET A 301 -12.74 -9.20 -1.33
CA MET A 301 -11.66 -10.19 -1.34
C MET A 301 -11.36 -10.72 0.07
N ILE A 302 -11.34 -9.86 1.09
CA ILE A 302 -11.13 -10.27 2.48
C ILE A 302 -12.26 -11.21 2.93
N ILE A 303 -13.51 -10.80 2.70
CA ILE A 303 -14.70 -11.60 3.02
C ILE A 303 -14.74 -12.91 2.22
N GLY A 304 -14.24 -12.87 0.99
CA GLY A 304 -14.12 -14.03 0.08
C GLY A 304 -12.98 -14.98 0.41
N GLY A 305 -12.17 -14.69 1.44
CA GLY A 305 -11.18 -15.62 1.99
C GLY A 305 -9.74 -15.42 1.52
N ILE A 306 -9.37 -14.25 0.98
CA ILE A 306 -7.95 -13.94 0.78
C ILE A 306 -7.24 -13.90 2.14
N ASP A 307 -6.03 -14.47 2.25
CA ASP A 307 -5.25 -14.48 3.49
C ASP A 307 -4.13 -13.43 3.44
N LEU A 308 -4.18 -12.45 4.34
CA LEU A 308 -3.16 -11.41 4.49
C LEU A 308 -2.22 -11.66 5.70
N ASN A 309 -2.40 -12.75 6.46
CA ASN A 309 -1.54 -13.03 7.63
C ASN A 309 -0.05 -13.10 7.30
N PRO A 310 0.40 -13.73 6.18
CA PRO A 310 1.83 -13.89 5.94
C PRO A 310 2.60 -12.57 5.79
N VAL A 311 1.93 -11.47 5.44
CA VAL A 311 2.60 -10.15 5.31
C VAL A 311 2.70 -9.42 6.63
N ILE A 312 1.94 -9.77 7.68
CA ILE A 312 2.02 -9.13 9.00
C ILE A 312 3.08 -9.85 9.84
N THR A 313 4.28 -9.30 9.85
CA THR A 313 5.44 -9.98 10.43
C THR A 313 5.79 -9.52 11.85
N HIS A 314 5.43 -8.30 12.22
CA HIS A 314 5.77 -7.72 13.52
C HIS A 314 4.56 -7.05 14.15
N ARG A 315 4.48 -7.13 15.48
CA ARG A 315 3.43 -6.53 16.31
C ARG A 315 4.07 -5.95 17.54
N PHE A 316 3.89 -4.66 17.78
CA PHE A 316 4.42 -3.97 18.95
C PHE A 316 3.31 -3.14 19.63
N HIS A 317 3.44 -2.90 20.92
CA HIS A 317 2.71 -1.83 21.58
C HIS A 317 3.27 -0.49 21.10
N ILE A 318 2.45 0.56 21.09
CA ILE A 318 2.90 1.88 20.61
C ILE A 318 4.09 2.44 21.39
N ASP A 319 4.21 2.13 22.67
CA ASP A 319 5.37 2.55 23.49
C ASP A 319 6.68 1.91 23.00
N ASP A 320 6.62 0.81 22.25
CA ASP A 320 7.73 0.12 21.61
C ASP A 320 7.91 0.50 20.13
N PHE A 321 7.33 1.61 19.67
CA PHE A 321 7.34 2.02 18.25
C PHE A 321 8.74 1.99 17.62
N GLN A 322 9.79 2.32 18.41
CA GLN A 322 11.17 2.30 17.92
C GLN A 322 11.57 0.93 17.37
N LYS A 323 11.20 -0.17 18.05
CA LYS A 323 11.44 -1.55 17.57
C LYS A 323 10.78 -1.80 16.21
N GLY A 324 9.63 -1.16 15.97
CA GLY A 324 8.92 -1.24 14.68
C GLY A 324 9.71 -0.55 13.56
N PHE A 325 10.24 0.65 13.80
CA PHE A 325 11.08 1.35 12.83
C PHE A 325 12.41 0.63 12.60
N ASP A 326 13.05 0.11 13.67
CA ASP A 326 14.27 -0.70 13.56
C ASP A 326 14.05 -1.96 12.71
N ALA A 327 12.89 -2.64 12.86
CA ALA A 327 12.52 -3.77 12.03
C ALA A 327 12.37 -3.37 10.55
N MET A 328 11.78 -2.21 10.27
CA MET A 328 11.66 -1.68 8.90
C MET A 328 13.03 -1.37 8.30
N GLU A 329 13.94 -0.72 9.06
CA GLU A 329 15.30 -0.41 8.61
C GLU A 329 16.13 -1.67 8.32
N SER A 330 15.90 -2.77 9.05
CA SER A 330 16.61 -4.04 8.83
C SER A 330 16.36 -4.66 7.44
N GLY A 331 15.28 -4.26 6.76
CA GLY A 331 14.84 -4.85 5.49
C GLY A 331 14.23 -6.25 5.60
N ASN A 332 14.28 -6.90 6.77
CA ASN A 332 13.68 -8.21 7.06
C ASN A 332 12.30 -8.05 7.72
N CYS A 333 11.44 -7.32 7.06
CA CYS A 333 10.14 -6.94 7.56
C CYS A 333 9.10 -6.99 6.44
N GLY A 334 7.92 -7.50 6.75
CA GLY A 334 6.71 -7.28 5.97
C GLY A 334 5.99 -6.04 6.51
N LYS A 335 4.85 -6.23 7.16
CA LYS A 335 4.10 -5.16 7.82
C LYS A 335 4.32 -5.19 9.34
N VAL A 336 4.51 -4.01 9.91
CA VAL A 336 4.55 -3.76 11.36
C VAL A 336 3.22 -3.16 11.80
N ILE A 337 2.58 -3.81 12.77
CA ILE A 337 1.38 -3.31 13.46
C ILE A 337 1.78 -2.68 14.78
N LEU A 338 1.22 -1.52 15.07
CA LEU A 338 1.31 -0.83 16.36
C LEU A 338 -0.04 -0.88 17.06
N ASN A 339 -0.07 -1.44 18.28
CA ASN A 339 -1.27 -1.55 19.11
C ASN A 339 -1.34 -0.34 20.04
N TRP A 340 -2.53 0.27 20.13
CA TRP A 340 -2.81 1.47 20.94
C TRP A 340 -3.60 1.18 22.22
N ASP A 341 -3.85 -0.11 22.52
CA ASP A 341 -4.59 -0.57 23.73
C ASP A 341 -3.64 -0.84 24.90
#